data_7d4560ea5c641714490e3044392475eb
#
_entry.id   7d4560ea5c641714490e3044392475eb
#
_cell.length_a   1.000
_cell.length_b   1.000
_cell.length_c   1.000
_cell.angle_alpha   90.00
_cell.angle_beta   90.00
_cell.angle_gamma   90.00
#
_symmetry.space_group_name_H-M   'P 1'
#
loop_
_entity.id
_entity.type
_entity.pdbx_description
1 polymer ?
#
loop_
_entity_poly.entity_id
_entity_poly.type
_entity_poly.pdbx_seq_one_letter_code
_entity_poly.pdbx_strand_id
1 'polypeptide(L)'
;KSIITTAFGEVIQKNYEWITENPDVQIQLEGHCDERGTNEYNLALGERRAKAVFDYLISLGASPSQFSLVSFGEERPADQGSNEVAWRKNRRVEFTRL
;
A
#
# COMPACT_ATOMS: atom_id res chain seq x y z
N LYS A 1 7.88 -7.08 7.72
CA LYS A 1 7.00 -6.43 8.65
C LYS A 1 6.24 -5.30 7.98
N SER A 2 4.93 -5.29 8.14
CA SER A 2 4.07 -4.33 7.46
C SER A 2 3.83 -3.09 8.28
N ILE A 3 3.81 -1.96 7.59
CA ILE A 3 3.32 -0.70 8.11
C ILE A 3 2.13 -0.35 7.24
N ILE A 4 0.94 -0.26 7.83
CA ILE A 4 -0.29 -0.08 7.08
C ILE A 4 -0.61 1.40 6.93
N THR A 5 -1.01 1.79 5.73
CA THR A 5 -1.55 3.12 5.53
C THR A 5 -2.85 3.03 4.74
N THR A 6 -3.92 3.56 5.30
CA THR A 6 -5.23 3.64 4.65
C THR A 6 -5.59 5.08 4.36
N ALA A 7 -4.82 6.02 4.89
CA ALA A 7 -5.01 7.44 4.70
C ALA A 7 -3.75 8.04 4.12
N PHE A 8 -3.91 9.12 3.42
CA PHE A 8 -2.80 9.85 2.84
C PHE A 8 -2.35 10.95 3.79
N GLY A 9 -1.21 11.56 3.49
CA GLY A 9 -0.72 12.68 4.28
C GLY A 9 0.11 12.23 5.46
N GLU A 10 -0.39 12.39 6.68
CA GLU A 10 0.43 12.19 7.89
C GLU A 10 1.06 10.80 7.98
N VAL A 11 0.30 9.75 7.67
CA VAL A 11 0.81 8.38 7.79
C VAL A 11 1.91 8.15 6.76
N ILE A 12 1.70 8.59 5.52
CA ILE A 12 2.70 8.44 4.48
C ILE A 12 3.92 9.29 4.80
N GLN A 13 3.71 10.48 5.35
CA GLN A 13 4.81 11.36 5.74
C GLN A 13 5.72 10.70 6.78
N LYS A 14 5.12 10.06 7.80
CA LYS A 14 5.89 9.34 8.82
C LYS A 14 6.68 8.18 8.23
N ASN A 15 6.05 7.44 7.32
CA ASN A 15 6.74 6.34 6.66
C ASN A 15 7.87 6.86 5.78
N TYR A 16 7.66 7.99 5.11
CA TYR A 16 8.69 8.62 4.29
C TYR A 16 9.92 8.97 5.13
N GLU A 17 9.72 9.53 6.33
CA GLU A 17 10.83 9.87 7.21
C GLU A 17 11.66 8.65 7.57
N TRP A 18 10.97 7.57 7.94
CA TRP A 18 11.67 6.32 8.27
C TRP A 18 12.43 5.77 7.06
N ILE A 19 11.79 5.80 5.90
CA ILE A 19 12.37 5.27 4.66
C ILE A 19 13.64 6.03 4.28
N THR A 20 13.63 7.35 4.39
CA THR A 20 14.80 8.14 4.05
C THR A 20 15.94 7.96 5.04
N GLU A 21 15.63 7.63 6.29
CA GLU A 21 16.62 7.33 7.31
C GLU A 21 17.19 5.92 7.16
N ASN A 22 16.57 5.09 6.34
CA ASN A 22 16.98 3.70 6.13
C ASN A 22 17.13 3.42 4.62
N PRO A 23 18.04 4.10 3.93
CA PRO A 23 18.09 4.07 2.47
C PRO A 23 18.48 2.72 1.88
N ASP A 24 19.10 1.84 2.68
CA ASP A 24 19.49 0.52 2.21
C ASP A 24 18.40 -0.54 2.33
N VAL A 25 17.27 -0.17 2.94
CA VAL A 25 16.17 -1.11 3.13
C VAL A 25 15.27 -1.09 1.90
N GLN A 26 14.98 -2.27 1.37
CA GLN A 26 14.03 -2.41 0.26
C GLN A 26 12.61 -2.48 0.82
N ILE A 27 11.71 -1.72 0.21
CA ILE A 27 10.32 -1.60 0.64
C ILE A 27 9.42 -2.10 -0.47
N GLN A 28 8.49 -2.98 -0.13
CA GLN A 28 7.45 -3.41 -1.05
C GLN A 28 6.16 -2.68 -0.71
N LEU A 29 5.59 -2.01 -1.69
CA LEU A 29 4.30 -1.34 -1.55
C LEU A 29 3.23 -2.30 -2.05
N GLU A 30 2.32 -2.70 -1.14
CA GLU A 30 1.32 -3.72 -1.41
C GLU A 30 -0.05 -3.07 -1.49
N GLY A 31 -0.65 -3.10 -2.67
CA GLY A 31 -2.00 -2.57 -2.86
C GLY A 31 -3.04 -3.62 -2.56
N HIS A 32 -4.05 -3.24 -1.80
CA HIS A 32 -5.13 -4.12 -1.38
C HIS A 32 -6.49 -3.49 -1.67
N CYS A 33 -7.47 -4.35 -1.85
CA CYS A 33 -8.85 -3.98 -2.13
C CYS A 33 -9.80 -4.74 -1.21
N ASP A 34 -11.05 -4.28 -1.15
CA ASP A 34 -12.10 -5.07 -0.53
C ASP A 34 -12.56 -6.17 -1.51
N GLU A 35 -13.45 -7.04 -1.03
CA GLU A 35 -13.86 -8.23 -1.77
C GLU A 35 -14.80 -7.96 -2.94
N ARG A 36 -15.32 -6.74 -3.08
CA ARG A 36 -16.31 -6.42 -4.11
C ARG A 36 -15.65 -6.28 -5.47
N GLY A 37 -16.33 -6.77 -6.49
CA GLY A 37 -15.83 -6.74 -7.86
C GLY A 37 -15.11 -8.02 -8.23
N THR A 38 -14.60 -8.07 -9.46
CA THR A 38 -13.87 -9.23 -9.93
C THR A 38 -12.45 -9.23 -9.41
N ASN A 39 -11.86 -10.43 -9.33
CA ASN A 39 -10.48 -10.56 -8.90
C ASN A 39 -9.52 -9.79 -9.81
N GLU A 40 -9.74 -9.88 -11.11
CA GLU A 40 -8.88 -9.17 -12.07
C GLU A 40 -8.97 -7.66 -11.91
N TYR A 41 -10.19 -7.13 -11.74
CA TYR A 41 -10.40 -5.70 -11.51
C TYR A 41 -9.70 -5.27 -10.22
N ASN A 42 -9.81 -6.06 -9.16
CA ASN A 42 -9.24 -5.73 -7.87
C ASN A 42 -7.72 -5.80 -7.86
N LEU A 43 -7.14 -6.73 -8.62
CA LEU A 43 -5.68 -6.75 -8.78
C LEU A 43 -5.19 -5.48 -9.45
N ALA A 44 -5.87 -5.05 -10.51
CA ALA A 44 -5.51 -3.80 -11.20
C ALA A 44 -5.71 -2.59 -10.30
N LEU A 45 -6.79 -2.56 -9.52
CA LEU A 45 -7.06 -1.45 -8.61
C LEU A 45 -6.02 -1.39 -7.50
N GLY A 46 -5.62 -2.54 -6.94
CA GLY A 46 -4.57 -2.60 -5.94
C GLY A 46 -3.24 -2.09 -6.48
N GLU A 47 -2.94 -2.43 -7.73
CA GLU A 47 -1.74 -1.93 -8.39
C GLU A 47 -1.76 -0.42 -8.52
N ARG A 48 -2.89 0.16 -8.91
CA ARG A 48 -3.04 1.62 -8.99
C ARG A 48 -2.90 2.29 -7.62
N ARG A 49 -3.40 1.63 -6.57
CA ARG A 49 -3.25 2.16 -5.22
C ARG A 49 -1.79 2.18 -4.77
N ALA A 50 -1.08 1.08 -5.01
CA ALA A 50 0.35 1.01 -4.69
C ALA A 50 1.12 2.06 -5.47
N LYS A 51 0.80 2.22 -6.75
CA LYS A 51 1.47 3.21 -7.60
C LYS A 51 1.19 4.64 -7.14
N ALA A 52 -0.02 4.92 -6.69
CA ALA A 52 -0.35 6.26 -6.20
C ALA A 52 0.50 6.62 -4.98
N VAL A 53 0.68 5.68 -4.06
CA VAL A 53 1.54 5.89 -2.89
C VAL A 53 3.00 6.04 -3.32
N PHE A 54 3.45 5.21 -4.25
CA PHE A 54 4.79 5.31 -4.81
C PHE A 54 5.05 6.68 -5.41
N ASP A 55 4.14 7.15 -6.28
CA ASP A 55 4.30 8.45 -6.93
C ASP A 55 4.35 9.59 -5.90
N TYR A 56 3.56 9.47 -4.85
CA TYR A 56 3.57 10.47 -3.79
C TYR A 56 4.91 10.49 -3.04
N LEU A 57 5.43 9.31 -2.72
CA LEU A 57 6.74 9.21 -2.05
C LEU A 57 7.85 9.78 -2.92
N ILE A 58 7.82 9.50 -4.21
CA ILE A 58 8.81 10.04 -5.14
C ILE A 58 8.71 11.57 -5.19
N SER A 59 7.48 12.11 -5.17
CA SER A 59 7.29 13.55 -5.15
C SER A 59 7.84 14.21 -3.89
N LEU A 60 7.93 13.46 -2.80
CA LEU A 60 8.54 13.93 -1.55
C LEU A 60 10.07 13.83 -1.57
N GLY A 61 10.63 13.11 -2.53
CA GLY A 61 12.08 12.96 -2.66
C GLY A 61 12.63 11.57 -2.41
N ALA A 62 11.76 10.56 -2.26
CA ALA A 62 12.23 9.19 -2.07
C ALA A 62 12.89 8.66 -3.35
N SER A 63 13.79 7.69 -3.18
CA SER A 63 14.51 7.08 -4.30
C SER A 63 13.66 5.97 -4.92
N PRO A 64 13.37 6.01 -6.22
CA PRO A 64 12.56 4.96 -6.85
C PRO A 64 13.14 3.55 -6.69
N SER A 65 14.46 3.42 -6.65
CA SER A 65 15.11 2.11 -6.57
C SER A 65 14.90 1.41 -5.23
N GLN A 66 14.37 2.12 -4.23
CA GLN A 66 14.11 1.55 -2.92
C GLN A 66 12.79 0.78 -2.87
N PHE A 67 11.97 0.87 -3.91
CA PHE A 67 10.61 0.34 -3.87
C PHE A 67 10.35 -0.72 -4.93
N SER A 68 9.50 -1.67 -4.58
CA SER A 68 8.82 -2.53 -5.52
C SER A 68 7.33 -2.47 -5.24
N LEU A 69 6.52 -2.71 -6.26
CA LEU A 69 5.07 -2.60 -6.17
C LEU A 69 4.44 -3.96 -6.47
N VAL A 70 3.44 -4.31 -5.68
CA VAL A 70 2.69 -5.54 -5.90
C VAL A 70 1.24 -5.30 -5.52
N SER A 71 0.33 -5.98 -6.18
CA SER A 71 -1.07 -5.99 -5.80
C SER A 71 -1.47 -7.38 -5.36
N PHE A 72 -2.15 -7.46 -4.24
CA PHE A 72 -2.81 -8.68 -3.80
C PHE A 72 -4.32 -8.62 -4.04
N GLY A 73 -4.83 -7.48 -4.52
CA GLY A 73 -6.26 -7.31 -4.73
C GLY A 73 -7.02 -7.61 -3.46
N GLU A 74 -7.96 -8.54 -3.54
CA GLU A 74 -8.78 -8.94 -2.40
C GLU A 74 -8.24 -10.16 -1.67
N GLU A 75 -7.08 -10.70 -2.08
CA GLU A 75 -6.58 -12.00 -1.64
C GLU A 75 -6.06 -12.03 -0.20
N ARG A 76 -5.73 -10.88 0.36
CA ARG A 76 -5.18 -10.79 1.72
C ARG A 76 -5.94 -9.76 2.54
N PRO A 77 -7.17 -10.06 2.94
CA PRO A 77 -7.97 -9.10 3.70
C PRO A 77 -7.40 -8.89 5.11
N ALA A 78 -7.44 -7.64 5.56
CA ALA A 78 -7.14 -7.30 6.94
C ALA A 78 -8.33 -7.65 7.85
N ASP A 79 -9.55 -7.62 7.29
CA ASP A 79 -10.77 -7.96 7.98
C ASP A 79 -11.61 -8.82 7.04
N GLN A 80 -12.04 -9.98 7.51
CA GLN A 80 -12.77 -10.93 6.67
C GLN A 80 -14.28 -10.72 6.65
N GLY A 81 -14.77 -9.68 7.30
CA GLY A 81 -16.17 -9.34 7.28
C GLY A 81 -16.63 -8.84 5.91
N SER A 82 -17.94 -8.84 5.71
CA SER A 82 -18.57 -8.39 4.46
C SER A 82 -19.48 -7.21 4.74
N ASN A 83 -18.90 -6.12 5.19
CA ASN A 83 -19.63 -4.88 5.48
C ASN A 83 -18.68 -3.70 5.24
N GLU A 84 -19.19 -2.50 5.31
CA GLU A 84 -18.41 -1.30 5.00
C GLU A 84 -17.23 -1.11 5.96
N VAL A 85 -17.36 -1.50 7.21
CA VAL A 85 -16.25 -1.38 8.16
C VAL A 85 -15.09 -2.27 7.73
N ALA A 86 -15.38 -3.53 7.39
CA ALA A 86 -14.35 -4.46 6.91
C ALA A 86 -13.79 -4.01 5.57
N TRP A 87 -14.66 -3.60 4.64
CA TRP A 87 -14.23 -3.16 3.31
C TRP A 87 -13.27 -1.97 3.39
N ARG A 88 -13.56 -1.03 4.28
CA ARG A 88 -12.70 0.14 4.46
C ARG A 88 -11.31 -0.26 4.95
N LYS A 89 -11.24 -1.22 5.88
CA LYS A 89 -9.96 -1.71 6.37
C LYS A 89 -9.17 -2.42 5.28
N ASN A 90 -9.87 -3.04 4.33
CA ASN A 90 -9.21 -3.79 3.26
C ASN A 90 -8.71 -2.90 2.12
N ARG A 91 -9.30 -1.72 1.93
CA ARG A 91 -8.85 -0.76 0.93
C ARG A 91 -7.64 0.00 1.46
N ARG A 92 -6.44 -0.56 1.23
CA ARG A 92 -5.22 -0.02 1.84
C ARG A 92 -3.99 -0.29 1.00
N VAL A 93 -2.91 0.40 1.34
CA VAL A 93 -1.56 0.08 0.88
C VAL A 93 -0.72 -0.24 2.11
N GLU A 94 -0.02 -1.35 2.07
CA GLU A 94 0.90 -1.75 3.14
C GLU A 94 2.33 -1.56 2.69
N PHE A 95 3.18 -1.09 3.59
CA PHE A 95 4.60 -0.94 3.39
C PHE A 95 5.25 -2.15 4.04
N THR A 96 5.84 -3.01 3.24
CA THR A 96 6.49 -4.22 3.75
C THR A 96 7.99 -4.11 3.56
N ARG A 97 8.71 -4.23 4.64
CA ARG A 97 10.16 -4.25 4.60
C ARG A 97 10.62 -5.63 4.13
N LEU A 98 11.42 -5.65 3.09
CA LEU A 98 11.95 -6.89 2.54
C LEU A 98 13.26 -7.29 3.21
#